data_5ec3b333956802b827bac61fbc659778
#
_entry.id   5ec3b333956802b827bac61fbc659778
#
_cell.length_a   1.000
_cell.length_b   1.000
_cell.length_c   1.000
_cell.angle_alpha   90.00
_cell.angle_beta   90.00
_cell.angle_gamma   90.00
#
_symmetry.space_group_name_H-M   'P 1'
#
loop_
_entity.id
_entity.type
_entity.pdbx_description
1 polymer ?
#
loop_
_entity_poly.entity_id
_entity_poly.type
_entity_poly.pdbx_seq_one_letter_code
_entity_poly.pdbx_strand_id
1 'polypeptide(L)'
;MHSPIGLAIGAETPVEIGLSILSEIVMEKNKYFHQESFTKEMLDVMLSGEDYVLATIVNRRGSAPRETGTKMLIGSLGQLIGTIGGGCAEAEVIQKSRELFLENAKPACLYHVDLNDSIAEEEGMVCGGQLDVLLERV
;
A
#
# COMPACT_ATOMS: atom_id res chain seq x y z
N MET A 1 -21.91 -18.40 7.95
CA MET A 1 -21.50 -19.69 8.55
C MET A 1 -20.76 -20.44 7.46
N HIS A 2 -19.45 -20.71 7.65
CA HIS A 2 -18.66 -21.48 6.70
C HIS A 2 -18.79 -22.97 7.03
N SER A 3 -19.32 -23.78 6.10
CA SER A 3 -19.46 -25.22 6.25
C SER A 3 -19.28 -25.88 4.87
N PRO A 4 -18.38 -26.83 4.72
CA PRO A 4 -17.44 -27.35 5.70
C PRO A 4 -16.36 -26.33 6.10
N ILE A 5 -15.81 -26.45 7.32
CA ILE A 5 -14.75 -25.59 7.84
C ILE A 5 -13.40 -25.98 7.24
N GLY A 6 -12.57 -24.97 6.94
CA GLY A 6 -11.24 -25.15 6.35
C GLY A 6 -11.23 -25.04 4.82
N LEU A 7 -10.08 -24.70 4.25
CA LEU A 7 -9.87 -24.70 2.81
C LEU A 7 -9.88 -26.12 2.24
N ALA A 8 -10.46 -26.32 1.08
CA ALA A 8 -10.52 -27.60 0.37
C ALA A 8 -9.13 -28.00 -0.19
N ILE A 9 -8.21 -28.42 0.69
CA ILE A 9 -6.84 -28.83 0.33
C ILE A 9 -6.66 -30.35 0.32
N GLY A 10 -7.76 -31.14 0.49
CA GLY A 10 -7.69 -32.60 0.58
C GLY A 10 -7.13 -33.11 1.90
N ALA A 11 -7.31 -32.38 3.01
CA ALA A 11 -6.82 -32.73 4.33
C ALA A 11 -7.52 -33.97 4.88
N GLU A 12 -6.75 -34.99 5.30
CA GLU A 12 -7.27 -36.25 5.86
C GLU A 12 -6.82 -36.45 7.33
N THR A 13 -5.63 -35.97 7.69
CA THR A 13 -5.12 -36.10 9.05
C THR A 13 -5.53 -34.93 9.94
N PRO A 14 -5.60 -35.12 11.29
CA PRO A 14 -5.93 -34.04 12.22
C PRO A 14 -5.01 -32.77 12.06
N VAL A 15 -3.74 -32.99 11.74
CA VAL A 15 -2.77 -31.91 11.52
C VAL A 15 -3.09 -31.14 10.24
N GLU A 16 -3.40 -31.84 9.16
CA GLU A 16 -3.78 -31.22 7.88
C GLU A 16 -5.11 -30.48 7.98
N ILE A 17 -6.07 -31.04 8.70
CA ILE A 17 -7.36 -30.38 9.00
C ILE A 17 -7.11 -29.10 9.78
N GLY A 18 -6.25 -29.12 10.80
CA GLY A 18 -5.84 -27.92 11.54
C GLY A 18 -5.20 -26.87 10.65
N LEU A 19 -4.33 -27.28 9.72
CA LEU A 19 -3.70 -26.37 8.74
C LEU A 19 -4.74 -25.76 7.80
N SER A 20 -5.70 -26.54 7.31
CA SER A 20 -6.76 -26.06 6.40
C SER A 20 -7.63 -25.01 7.09
N ILE A 21 -7.97 -25.20 8.36
CA ILE A 21 -8.75 -24.24 9.16
C ILE A 21 -7.96 -22.95 9.39
N LEU A 22 -6.70 -23.05 9.80
CA LEU A 22 -5.83 -21.88 9.98
C LEU A 22 -5.65 -21.10 8.68
N SER A 23 -5.50 -21.80 7.56
CA SER A 23 -5.38 -21.17 6.24
C SER A 23 -6.66 -20.44 5.84
N GLU A 24 -7.84 -20.99 6.14
CA GLU A 24 -9.12 -20.31 5.91
C GLU A 24 -9.24 -19.05 6.78
N ILE A 25 -8.86 -19.12 8.05
CA ILE A 25 -8.84 -17.95 8.96
C ILE A 25 -7.92 -16.85 8.41
N VAL A 26 -6.72 -17.19 7.93
CA VAL A 26 -5.79 -16.23 7.33
C VAL A 26 -6.39 -15.65 6.05
N MET A 27 -7.01 -16.46 5.20
CA MET A 27 -7.65 -15.99 3.98
C MET A 27 -8.80 -15.02 4.29
N GLU A 28 -9.69 -15.36 5.22
CA GLU A 28 -10.80 -14.48 5.60
C GLU A 28 -10.30 -13.18 6.26
N LYS A 29 -9.34 -13.29 7.18
CA LYS A 29 -8.70 -12.11 7.76
C LYS A 29 -8.19 -11.17 6.66
N ASN A 30 -7.47 -11.69 5.69
CA ASN A 30 -6.87 -10.86 4.63
C ASN A 30 -7.92 -10.24 3.70
N LYS A 31 -9.07 -10.90 3.46
CA LYS A 31 -10.19 -10.28 2.72
C LYS A 31 -10.70 -9.00 3.37
N TYR A 32 -10.73 -8.97 4.71
CA TYR A 32 -11.20 -7.79 5.46
C TYR A 32 -10.10 -6.74 5.64
N PHE A 33 -8.84 -7.16 5.82
CA PHE A 33 -7.71 -6.25 6.03
C PHE A 33 -7.22 -5.53 4.78
N HIS A 34 -7.58 -6.00 3.58
CA HIS A 34 -7.28 -5.26 2.33
C HIS A 34 -8.07 -3.94 2.19
N GLN A 35 -8.96 -3.62 3.12
CA GLN A 35 -9.71 -2.37 3.16
C GLN A 35 -9.27 -1.39 4.25
N GLU A 36 -8.19 -1.64 4.98
CA GLU A 36 -7.68 -0.64 5.92
C GLU A 36 -7.01 0.51 5.18
N SER A 37 -7.85 1.42 4.74
CA SER A 37 -7.44 2.64 4.08
C SER A 37 -6.65 3.56 5.01
N PHE A 38 -6.98 3.57 6.31
CA PHE A 38 -6.36 4.41 7.32
C PHE A 38 -6.03 3.61 8.58
N THR A 39 -4.79 3.74 9.07
CA THR A 39 -4.43 3.27 10.41
C THR A 39 -4.85 4.31 11.46
N LYS A 40 -4.98 3.87 12.71
CA LYS A 40 -5.24 4.81 13.82
C LYS A 40 -4.16 5.90 13.89
N GLU A 41 -2.90 5.52 13.70
CA GLU A 41 -1.77 6.45 13.69
C GLU A 41 -1.90 7.51 12.59
N MET A 42 -2.30 7.11 11.37
CA MET A 42 -2.58 8.06 10.28
C MET A 42 -3.68 9.05 10.67
N LEU A 43 -4.77 8.56 11.26
CA LEU A 43 -5.87 9.43 11.67
C LEU A 43 -5.47 10.39 12.78
N ASP A 44 -4.73 9.91 13.79
CA ASP A 44 -4.26 10.74 14.89
C ASP A 44 -3.35 11.88 14.39
N VAL A 45 -2.48 11.57 13.43
CA VAL A 45 -1.57 12.55 12.81
C VAL A 45 -2.33 13.54 11.94
N MET A 46 -3.28 13.10 11.09
CA MET A 46 -4.10 14.00 10.28
C MET A 46 -4.94 14.97 11.13
N LEU A 47 -5.29 14.57 12.37
CA LEU A 47 -6.01 15.42 13.31
C LEU A 47 -5.07 16.37 14.10
N SER A 48 -3.75 16.16 14.04
CA SER A 48 -2.78 17.02 14.75
C SER A 48 -2.66 18.44 14.18
N GLY A 49 -3.11 18.64 12.93
CA GLY A 49 -3.01 19.92 12.23
C GLY A 49 -1.62 20.20 11.66
N GLU A 50 -0.75 19.20 11.59
CA GLU A 50 0.52 19.28 10.89
C GLU A 50 0.32 19.03 9.38
N ASP A 51 1.18 19.63 8.54
CA ASP A 51 1.12 19.47 7.09
C ASP A 51 1.66 18.11 6.63
N TYR A 52 0.79 17.33 6.03
CA TYR A 52 1.12 16.04 5.39
C TYR A 52 0.63 15.97 3.95
N VAL A 53 1.24 15.10 3.18
CA VAL A 53 0.72 14.64 1.89
C VAL A 53 0.26 13.20 2.06
N LEU A 54 -1.01 12.95 1.75
CA LEU A 54 -1.59 11.62 1.67
C LEU A 54 -1.36 11.07 0.28
N ALA A 55 -0.60 9.98 0.19
CA ALA A 55 -0.41 9.20 -1.03
C ALA A 55 -1.35 8.00 -1.02
N THR A 56 -2.18 7.87 -2.05
CA THR A 56 -3.13 6.74 -2.20
C THR A 56 -2.93 6.07 -3.55
N ILE A 57 -2.69 4.76 -3.57
CA ILE A 57 -2.69 3.98 -4.82
C ILE A 57 -4.12 3.91 -5.35
N VAL A 58 -4.39 4.54 -6.50
CA VAL A 58 -5.72 4.55 -7.13
C VAL A 58 -5.86 3.57 -8.27
N ASN A 59 -4.74 3.19 -8.90
CA ASN A 59 -4.72 2.17 -9.95
C ASN A 59 -3.38 1.45 -9.96
N ARG A 60 -3.38 0.19 -10.37
CA ARG A 60 -2.15 -0.60 -10.59
C ARG A 60 -2.25 -1.45 -11.84
N ARG A 61 -1.11 -1.69 -12.48
CA ARG A 61 -0.98 -2.60 -13.63
C ARG A 61 0.29 -3.44 -13.46
N GLY A 62 0.20 -4.71 -13.82
CA GLY A 62 1.32 -5.64 -13.69
C GLY A 62 1.62 -6.05 -12.23
N SER A 63 2.87 -6.45 -11.97
CA SER A 63 3.33 -6.91 -10.65
C SER A 63 3.68 -5.74 -9.75
N ALA A 64 2.67 -5.08 -9.18
CA ALA A 64 2.89 -4.03 -8.18
C ALA A 64 2.86 -4.60 -6.76
N PRO A 65 3.69 -4.08 -5.83
CA PRO A 65 3.88 -4.65 -4.49
C PRO A 65 2.68 -4.47 -3.55
N ARG A 66 1.77 -3.53 -3.85
CA ARG A 66 0.60 -3.20 -3.02
C ARG A 66 -0.67 -3.04 -3.85
N GLU A 67 -1.80 -3.22 -3.18
CA GLU A 67 -3.13 -3.11 -3.78
C GLU A 67 -3.60 -1.65 -3.88
N THR A 68 -4.60 -1.42 -4.75
CA THR A 68 -5.32 -0.14 -4.80
C THR A 68 -6.00 0.15 -3.46
N GLY A 69 -6.01 1.41 -3.06
CA GLY A 69 -6.50 1.86 -1.76
C GLY A 69 -5.43 1.90 -0.67
N THR A 70 -4.23 1.31 -0.89
CA THR A 70 -3.10 1.43 0.05
C THR A 70 -2.69 2.89 0.18
N LYS A 71 -2.40 3.31 1.41
CA LYS A 71 -2.10 4.70 1.76
C LYS A 71 -0.79 4.85 2.51
N MET A 72 -0.18 6.01 2.32
CA MET A 72 1.01 6.46 3.05
C MET A 72 0.88 7.96 3.32
N LEU A 73 1.22 8.40 4.53
CA LEU A 73 1.38 9.81 4.85
C LEU A 73 2.84 10.21 4.80
N ILE A 74 3.11 11.35 4.20
CA ILE A 74 4.44 11.93 4.03
C ILE A 74 4.42 13.31 4.67
N GLY A 75 5.19 13.50 5.74
CA GLY A 75 5.32 14.77 6.42
C GLY A 75 6.32 15.72 5.72
N SER A 76 6.13 17.01 5.90
CA SER A 76 7.00 18.05 5.32
C SER A 76 8.47 17.95 5.76
N LEU A 77 8.72 17.37 6.94
CA LEU A 77 10.07 17.11 7.48
C LEU A 77 10.60 15.71 7.15
N GLY A 78 9.87 14.93 6.31
CA GLY A 78 10.28 13.60 5.88
C GLY A 78 9.77 12.45 6.78
N GLN A 79 8.83 12.72 7.69
CA GLN A 79 8.15 11.65 8.44
C GLN A 79 7.30 10.80 7.49
N LEU A 80 7.34 9.48 7.69
CA LEU A 80 6.56 8.53 6.90
C LEU A 80 5.69 7.67 7.81
N ILE A 81 4.40 7.55 7.49
CA ILE A 81 3.46 6.66 8.18
C ILE A 81 2.76 5.79 7.14
N GLY A 82 2.89 4.48 7.28
CA GLY A 82 2.44 3.53 6.29
C GLY A 82 3.47 3.31 5.17
N THR A 83 3.06 2.64 4.10
CA THR A 83 3.92 2.33 2.94
C THR A 83 3.07 2.00 1.72
N ILE A 84 3.53 2.41 0.55
CA ILE A 84 2.94 2.04 -0.75
C ILE A 84 3.69 0.91 -1.46
N GLY A 85 4.62 0.26 -0.75
CA GLY A 85 5.33 -0.93 -1.26
C GLY A 85 6.84 -0.89 -1.15
N GLY A 86 7.41 0.23 -0.73
CA GLY A 86 8.86 0.42 -0.61
C GLY A 86 9.59 0.62 -1.94
N GLY A 87 10.93 0.62 -1.86
CA GLY A 87 11.79 0.70 -3.03
C GLY A 87 11.66 2.00 -3.83
N CYS A 88 11.94 1.90 -5.14
CA CYS A 88 11.97 3.05 -6.06
C CYS A 88 10.63 3.79 -6.14
N ALA A 89 9.50 3.07 -6.15
CA ALA A 89 8.17 3.67 -6.19
C ALA A 89 7.93 4.63 -5.03
N GLU A 90 8.29 4.21 -3.83
CA GLU A 90 8.12 5.02 -2.62
C GLU A 90 9.04 6.24 -2.65
N ALA A 91 10.29 6.08 -3.08
CA ALA A 91 11.24 7.17 -3.21
C ALA A 91 10.77 8.25 -4.20
N GLU A 92 10.24 7.85 -5.37
CA GLU A 92 9.70 8.77 -6.37
C GLU A 92 8.47 9.53 -5.84
N VAL A 93 7.56 8.83 -5.17
CA VAL A 93 6.36 9.43 -4.58
C VAL A 93 6.73 10.42 -3.47
N ILE A 94 7.71 10.09 -2.62
CA ILE A 94 8.24 10.99 -1.59
C ILE A 94 8.86 12.25 -2.25
N GLN A 95 9.65 12.06 -3.30
CA GLN A 95 10.23 13.20 -4.03
C GLN A 95 9.14 14.09 -4.62
N LYS A 96 8.14 13.51 -5.26
CA LYS A 96 7.01 14.24 -5.87
C LYS A 96 6.15 14.96 -4.84
N SER A 97 5.94 14.36 -3.68
CA SER A 97 5.14 14.98 -2.59
C SER A 97 5.71 16.30 -2.10
N ARG A 98 7.04 16.48 -2.18
CA ARG A 98 7.71 17.74 -1.78
C ARG A 98 7.22 18.95 -2.56
N GLU A 99 6.79 18.76 -3.81
CA GLU A 99 6.26 19.84 -4.63
C GLU A 99 4.92 20.38 -4.08
N LEU A 100 4.14 19.52 -3.38
CA LEU A 100 2.86 19.90 -2.81
C LEU A 100 2.98 20.77 -1.55
N PHE A 101 4.16 20.78 -0.91
CA PHE A 101 4.42 21.64 0.24
C PHE A 101 4.84 23.06 -0.13
N LEU A 102 5.12 23.31 -1.41
CA LEU A 102 5.50 24.65 -1.88
C LEU A 102 4.30 25.60 -1.80
N GLU A 103 4.59 26.88 -1.57
CA GLU A 103 3.59 27.95 -1.66
C GLU A 103 3.00 27.99 -3.08
N ASN A 104 1.68 28.10 -3.18
CA ASN A 104 0.91 28.07 -4.43
C ASN A 104 0.92 26.71 -5.18
N ALA A 105 1.34 25.61 -4.55
CA ALA A 105 1.18 24.28 -5.12
C ALA A 105 -0.31 23.92 -5.26
N LYS A 106 -0.62 23.06 -6.23
CA LYS A 106 -1.96 22.46 -6.30
C LYS A 106 -2.18 21.57 -5.07
N PRO A 107 -3.41 21.57 -4.49
CA PRO A 107 -3.69 20.77 -3.29
C PRO A 107 -3.65 19.27 -3.54
N ALA A 108 -3.72 18.84 -4.80
CA ALA A 108 -3.66 17.43 -5.19
C ALA A 108 -3.08 17.26 -6.60
N CYS A 109 -2.44 16.12 -6.84
CA CYS A 109 -2.02 15.68 -8.17
C CYS A 109 -2.07 14.16 -8.29
N LEU A 110 -2.34 13.67 -9.51
CA LEU A 110 -2.17 12.27 -9.86
C LEU A 110 -0.75 12.07 -10.40
N TYR A 111 -0.01 11.15 -9.81
CA TYR A 111 1.35 10.81 -10.20
C TYR A 111 1.43 9.39 -10.71
N HIS A 112 2.06 9.21 -11.86
CA HIS A 112 2.27 7.90 -12.48
C HIS A 112 3.69 7.43 -12.20
N VAL A 113 3.82 6.24 -11.60
CA VAL A 113 5.10 5.58 -11.29
C VAL A 113 5.24 4.37 -12.21
N ASP A 114 6.33 4.31 -12.97
CA ASP A 114 6.68 3.17 -13.80
C ASP A 114 7.82 2.38 -13.14
N LEU A 115 7.51 1.17 -12.67
CA LEU A 115 8.46 0.28 -12.00
C LEU A 115 9.34 -0.52 -12.97
N ASN A 116 9.17 -0.32 -14.29
CA ASN A 116 9.99 -0.94 -15.32
C ASN A 116 11.22 -0.11 -15.67
N ASP A 117 11.39 1.09 -15.13
CA ASP A 117 12.51 1.94 -15.47
C ASP A 117 13.83 1.45 -14.85
N SER A 118 14.87 1.56 -15.63
CA SER A 118 16.16 0.85 -15.64
C SER A 118 17.06 0.91 -14.39
N ILE A 119 16.68 1.64 -13.36
CA ILE A 119 17.46 1.71 -12.11
C ILE A 119 17.22 0.47 -11.22
N ALA A 120 16.06 -0.17 -11.37
CA ALA A 120 15.70 -1.37 -10.60
C ALA A 120 16.43 -2.64 -11.07
N GLU A 121 16.95 -2.68 -12.31
CA GLU A 121 17.69 -3.83 -12.85
C GLU A 121 19.07 -3.99 -12.20
N GLU A 122 19.73 -2.93 -11.79
CA GLU A 122 21.04 -2.98 -11.14
C GLU A 122 20.97 -3.50 -9.69
N GLU A 123 19.82 -3.37 -9.03
CA GLU A 123 19.62 -3.85 -7.65
C GLU A 123 18.92 -5.22 -7.57
N GLY A 124 18.62 -5.85 -8.71
CA GLY A 124 18.00 -7.19 -8.75
C GLY A 124 16.51 -7.22 -8.32
N MET A 125 15.87 -6.07 -8.21
CA MET A 125 14.43 -5.95 -7.93
C MET A 125 13.65 -5.77 -9.24
N VAL A 126 13.28 -6.87 -9.85
CA VAL A 126 12.41 -6.86 -11.05
C VAL A 126 10.94 -6.76 -10.60
N CYS A 127 10.48 -5.58 -10.28
CA CYS A 127 9.05 -5.29 -10.11
C CYS A 127 8.54 -4.65 -11.40
N GLY A 128 8.10 -5.48 -12.37
CA GLY A 128 7.52 -5.00 -13.63
C GLY A 128 6.07 -4.58 -13.45
N GLY A 129 5.81 -3.35 -13.03
CA GLY A 129 4.46 -2.85 -12.85
C GLY A 129 4.36 -1.33 -12.97
N GLN A 130 3.13 -0.82 -12.98
CA GLN A 130 2.83 0.61 -13.01
C GLN A 130 1.83 0.93 -11.90
N LEU A 131 2.00 2.09 -11.26
CA LEU A 131 1.11 2.61 -10.23
C LEU A 131 0.65 4.01 -10.59
N ASP A 132 -0.65 4.27 -10.42
CA ASP A 132 -1.17 5.63 -10.36
C ASP A 132 -1.40 5.97 -8.89
N VAL A 133 -0.74 6.99 -8.40
CA VAL A 133 -0.79 7.43 -7.01
C VAL A 133 -1.39 8.83 -6.95
N LEU A 134 -2.50 8.96 -6.24
CA LEU A 134 -3.08 10.26 -5.91
C LEU A 134 -2.35 10.83 -4.70
N LEU A 135 -1.81 12.03 -4.85
CA LEU A 135 -1.14 12.80 -3.81
C LEU A 135 -2.04 13.97 -3.43
N GLU A 136 -2.39 14.09 -2.16
CA GLU A 136 -3.28 15.12 -1.63
C GLU A 136 -2.66 15.75 -0.40
N ARG A 137 -2.57 17.09 -0.36
CA ARG A 137 -2.15 17.81 0.85
C ARG A 137 -3.32 17.83 1.86
N VAL A 138 -3.06 17.34 3.05
CA VAL A 138 -4.03 17.17 4.13
C VAL A 138 -3.56 17.85 5.40
#